data_edbaeda962df4af2fd5f7cf52c4f41c7
#
_entry.id   edbaeda962df4af2fd5f7cf52c4f41c7
#
_cell.length_a   1.000
_cell.length_b   1.000
_cell.length_c   1.000
_cell.angle_alpha   90.00
_cell.angle_beta   90.00
_cell.angle_gamma   90.00
#
_symmetry.space_group_name_H-M   'P 1'
#
loop_
_entity.id
_entity.type
_entity.pdbx_description
1 polymer ?
#
loop_
_entity_poly.entity_id
_entity_poly.type
_entity_poly.pdbx_seq_one_letter_code
_entity_poly.pdbx_strand_id
1 'polypeptide(L)'
;MRKIIISRKKSIIGCAGKVSFYTMEKIEEGMEITKDRCGFLGSLKNNSILESEIPENEILLIAAYDNLGFFMVTDYVAISQGIEDVAISGKTKFNPSKGNPFLFEIIN
;
A
#
# COMPACT_ATOMS: atom_id res chain seq x y z
N MET A 1 6.25 9.69 -15.83
CA MET A 1 5.63 9.02 -14.66
C MET A 1 4.14 9.31 -14.66
N ARG A 2 3.36 8.46 -14.05
CA ARG A 2 1.92 8.63 -13.90
C ARG A 2 1.58 8.88 -12.43
N LYS A 3 0.42 9.48 -12.20
CA LYS A 3 -0.06 9.79 -10.86
C LYS A 3 -0.74 8.58 -10.25
N ILE A 4 -0.55 8.38 -8.94
CA ILE A 4 -1.32 7.44 -8.15
C ILE A 4 -2.03 8.18 -7.01
N ILE A 5 -3.30 7.85 -6.81
CA ILE A 5 -4.10 8.35 -5.70
C ILE A 5 -4.49 7.15 -4.86
N ILE A 6 -4.10 7.16 -3.60
CA ILE A 6 -4.40 6.10 -2.64
C ILE A 6 -5.33 6.67 -1.59
N SER A 7 -6.51 6.07 -1.43
CA SER A 7 -7.52 6.49 -0.45
C SER A 7 -7.62 5.46 0.65
N ARG A 8 -7.36 5.87 1.89
CA ARG A 8 -7.61 5.04 3.06
C ARG A 8 -8.98 5.38 3.62
N LYS A 9 -9.94 4.47 3.43
CA LYS A 9 -11.31 4.65 3.91
C LYS A 9 -11.37 4.60 5.43
N LYS A 10 -12.34 5.33 5.99
CA LYS A 10 -12.58 5.36 7.43
C LYS A 10 -12.86 3.97 7.99
N SER A 11 -12.17 3.64 9.07
CA SER A 11 -12.40 2.43 9.85
C SER A 11 -12.31 2.78 11.33
N ILE A 12 -13.18 2.19 12.14
CA ILE A 12 -13.11 2.32 13.60
C ILE A 12 -12.05 1.38 14.20
N ILE A 13 -11.60 0.40 13.40
CA ILE A 13 -10.57 -0.56 13.80
C ILE A 13 -9.21 -0.04 13.34
N GLY A 14 -8.23 0.00 14.25
CA GLY A 14 -6.89 0.44 13.92
C GLY A 14 -6.77 1.91 13.52
N CYS A 15 -7.71 2.74 13.94
CA CYS A 15 -7.81 4.13 13.50
C CYS A 15 -6.62 5.01 13.94
N ALA A 16 -5.91 4.65 14.99
CA ALA A 16 -4.78 5.41 15.51
C ALA A 16 -3.46 5.18 14.74
N GLY A 17 -3.37 4.09 13.99
CA GLY A 17 -2.15 3.74 13.27
C GLY A 17 -2.06 4.38 11.90
N LYS A 18 -0.82 4.60 11.44
CA LYS A 18 -0.55 4.98 10.07
C LYS A 18 -0.27 3.75 9.24
N VAL A 19 -0.70 3.77 7.98
CA VAL A 19 -0.33 2.77 6.97
C VAL A 19 0.67 3.43 6.04
N SER A 20 1.80 2.78 5.81
CA SER A 20 2.84 3.25 4.90
C SER A 20 2.74 2.52 3.57
N PHE A 21 2.98 3.25 2.49
CA PHE A 21 2.86 2.72 1.13
C PHE A 21 4.21 2.79 0.42
N TYR A 22 4.50 1.73 -0.31
CA TYR A 22 5.76 1.55 -1.01
C TYR A 22 5.52 1.01 -2.41
N THR A 23 6.47 1.24 -3.29
CA THR A 23 6.52 0.56 -4.58
C THR A 23 7.73 -0.34 -4.64
N MET A 24 7.60 -1.42 -5.39
CA MET A 24 8.69 -2.34 -5.68
C MET A 24 8.52 -2.85 -7.10
N GLU A 25 9.63 -3.17 -7.76
CA GLU A 25 9.56 -3.85 -9.05
C GLU A 25 8.85 -5.19 -8.87
N LYS A 26 8.19 -5.66 -9.93
CA LYS A 26 7.44 -6.91 -9.87
C LYS A 26 8.33 -8.05 -9.39
N ILE A 27 7.84 -8.76 -8.37
CA ILE A 27 8.54 -9.89 -7.78
C ILE A 27 8.46 -11.10 -8.70
N GLU A 28 9.59 -11.78 -8.89
CA GLU A 28 9.60 -13.12 -9.38
C GLU A 28 9.16 -14.08 -8.25
N GLU A 29 8.61 -15.23 -8.63
CA GLU A 29 8.15 -16.23 -7.68
C GLU A 29 9.24 -16.59 -6.69
N GLY A 30 8.92 -16.59 -5.40
CA GLY A 30 9.84 -16.92 -4.33
C GLY A 30 10.65 -15.76 -3.76
N MET A 31 10.51 -14.55 -4.28
CA MET A 31 11.16 -13.38 -3.70
C MET A 31 10.36 -12.82 -2.54
N GLU A 32 11.06 -12.40 -1.49
CA GLU A 32 10.42 -11.75 -0.34
C GLU A 32 10.30 -10.23 -0.54
N ILE A 33 9.24 -9.66 0.00
CA ILE A 33 9.08 -8.21 0.09
C ILE A 33 9.86 -7.74 1.31
N THR A 34 10.93 -6.99 1.09
CA THR A 34 11.75 -6.41 2.15
C THR A 34 11.79 -4.89 2.01
N LYS A 35 11.89 -4.20 3.12
CA LYS A 35 11.86 -2.72 3.14
C LYS A 35 12.97 -2.11 2.27
N ASP A 36 14.14 -2.69 2.26
CA ASP A 36 15.30 -2.20 1.50
C ASP A 36 15.11 -2.29 -0.02
N ARG A 37 14.20 -3.12 -0.50
CA ARG A 37 13.83 -3.23 -1.92
C ARG A 37 12.72 -2.29 -2.34
N CYS A 38 12.09 -1.61 -1.39
CA CYS A 38 10.92 -0.79 -1.62
C CYS A 38 11.25 0.70 -1.66
N GLY A 39 10.57 1.41 -2.55
CA GLY A 39 10.59 2.87 -2.56
C GLY A 39 9.40 3.43 -1.80
N PHE A 40 9.63 4.32 -0.86
CA PHE A 40 8.59 4.91 -0.02
C PHE A 40 7.77 5.93 -0.81
N LEU A 41 6.44 5.82 -0.75
CA LEU A 41 5.52 6.78 -1.36
C LEU A 41 4.96 7.77 -0.34
N GLY A 42 4.61 7.33 0.82
CA GLY A 42 3.99 8.14 1.86
C GLY A 42 3.21 7.30 2.84
N SER A 43 2.63 7.95 3.83
CA SER A 43 1.83 7.29 4.88
C SER A 43 0.46 7.94 4.98
N LEU A 44 -0.55 7.15 5.33
CA LEU A 44 -1.92 7.62 5.52
C LEU A 44 -2.42 7.33 6.92
N LYS A 45 -2.99 8.36 7.51
CA LYS A 45 -3.86 8.22 8.68
C LYS A 45 -5.21 7.69 8.25
N ASN A 46 -6.00 7.22 9.21
CA ASN A 46 -7.38 6.81 8.95
C ASN A 46 -8.16 7.92 8.21
N ASN A 47 -8.95 7.54 7.22
CA ASN A 47 -9.80 8.45 6.46
C ASN A 47 -9.04 9.60 5.78
N SER A 48 -7.97 9.28 5.06
CA SER A 48 -7.14 10.26 4.35
C SER A 48 -6.72 9.76 2.97
N ILE A 49 -6.14 10.66 2.18
CA ILE A 49 -5.77 10.42 0.78
C ILE A 49 -4.32 10.83 0.57
N LEU A 50 -3.60 10.00 -0.16
CA LEU A 50 -2.24 10.25 -0.61
C LEU A 50 -2.20 10.36 -2.12
N GLU A 51 -1.55 11.39 -2.64
CA GLU A 51 -1.27 11.55 -4.06
C GLU A 51 0.24 11.50 -4.26
N SER A 52 0.70 10.69 -5.21
CA SER A 52 2.11 10.52 -5.50
C SER A 52 2.31 10.16 -6.98
N GLU A 53 3.55 9.91 -7.36
CA GLU A 53 3.90 9.49 -8.71
C GLU A 53 4.53 8.11 -8.70
N ILE A 54 4.22 7.33 -9.72
CA ILE A 54 4.76 5.98 -9.92
C ILE A 54 5.25 5.80 -11.36
N PRO A 55 6.16 4.84 -11.60
CA PRO A 55 6.61 4.53 -12.95
C PRO A 55 5.49 4.02 -13.85
N GLU A 56 5.71 4.08 -15.16
CA GLU A 56 4.77 3.57 -16.16
C GLU A 56 4.88 2.06 -16.35
N ASN A 57 5.97 1.45 -15.92
CA ASN A 57 6.14 0.01 -15.97
C ASN A 57 5.31 -0.70 -14.88
N GLU A 58 5.20 -2.01 -15.00
CA GLU A 58 4.51 -2.82 -13.99
C GLU A 58 5.27 -2.80 -12.67
N ILE A 59 4.56 -2.56 -11.57
CA ILE A 59 5.12 -2.52 -10.21
C ILE A 59 4.20 -3.22 -9.23
N LEU A 60 4.73 -3.50 -8.04
CA LEU A 60 3.92 -3.83 -6.88
C LEU A 60 3.69 -2.58 -6.03
N LEU A 61 2.46 -2.37 -5.62
CA LEU A 61 2.09 -1.40 -4.59
C LEU A 61 1.92 -2.15 -3.29
N ILE A 62 2.63 -1.73 -2.25
CA ILE A 62 2.72 -2.43 -0.98
C ILE A 62 2.19 -1.54 0.13
N ALA A 63 1.34 -2.09 0.97
CA ALA A 63 0.88 -1.47 2.20
C ALA A 63 1.53 -2.18 3.39
N ALA A 64 2.05 -1.42 4.33
CA ALA A 64 2.74 -1.97 5.49
C ALA A 64 2.52 -1.12 6.73
N TYR A 65 2.54 -1.76 7.88
CA TYR A 65 2.75 -1.09 9.15
C TYR A 65 4.26 -1.02 9.37
N ASP A 66 4.78 0.20 9.41
CA ASP A 66 6.21 0.47 9.58
C ASP A 66 6.39 1.34 10.83
N ASN A 67 6.85 0.75 11.90
CA ASN A 67 6.97 1.43 13.18
C ASN A 67 8.22 0.96 13.93
N LEU A 68 9.07 1.90 14.31
CA LEU A 68 10.27 1.67 15.13
C LEU A 68 11.16 0.52 14.64
N GLY A 69 11.38 0.46 13.31
CA GLY A 69 12.20 -0.59 12.70
C GLY A 69 11.47 -1.90 12.45
N PHE A 70 10.20 -1.96 12.77
CA PHE A 70 9.36 -3.12 12.51
C PHE A 70 8.55 -2.88 11.23
N PHE A 71 8.81 -3.70 10.21
CA PHE A 71 8.15 -3.59 8.90
C PHE A 71 7.26 -4.82 8.69
N MET A 72 5.95 -4.61 8.67
CA MET A 72 4.98 -5.69 8.46
C MET A 72 4.10 -5.38 7.26
N VAL A 73 4.26 -6.14 6.19
CA VAL A 73 3.41 -6.03 5.00
C VAL A 73 2.00 -6.50 5.36
N THR A 74 1.01 -5.66 5.10
CA THR A 74 -0.40 -6.00 5.35
C THR A 74 -1.10 -6.44 4.08
N ASP A 75 -0.72 -5.90 2.94
CA ASP A 75 -1.27 -6.26 1.65
C ASP A 75 -0.37 -5.75 0.52
N TYR A 76 -0.55 -6.29 -0.66
CA TYR A 76 0.10 -5.81 -1.87
C TYR A 76 -0.78 -6.07 -3.08
N VAL A 77 -0.61 -5.25 -4.12
CA VAL A 77 -1.36 -5.38 -5.37
C VAL A 77 -0.44 -5.03 -6.54
N ALA A 78 -0.59 -5.75 -7.63
CA ALA A 78 0.13 -5.45 -8.87
C ALA A 78 -0.57 -4.31 -9.61
N ILE A 79 0.22 -3.32 -10.02
CA ILE A 79 -0.23 -2.24 -10.88
C ILE A 79 0.32 -2.51 -12.27
N SER A 80 -0.58 -2.71 -13.23
CA SER A 80 -0.21 -3.01 -14.61
C SER A 80 0.54 -1.84 -15.26
N GLN A 81 1.38 -2.17 -16.23
CA GLN A 81 2.03 -1.18 -17.06
C GLN A 81 0.99 -0.26 -17.72
N GLY A 82 1.26 1.03 -17.77
CA GLY A 82 0.39 2.00 -18.41
C GLY A 82 0.81 3.43 -18.16
N ILE A 83 0.16 4.35 -18.87
CA ILE A 83 0.40 5.79 -18.76
C ILE A 83 -0.74 6.52 -18.03
N GLU A 84 -1.86 5.85 -17.80
CA GLU A 84 -3.02 6.43 -17.14
C GLU A 84 -2.81 6.54 -15.64
N ASP A 85 -3.44 7.53 -15.03
CA ASP A 85 -3.45 7.68 -13.58
C ASP A 85 -4.12 6.49 -12.92
N VAL A 86 -3.65 6.15 -11.74
CA VAL A 86 -4.15 5.00 -10.97
C VAL A 86 -4.84 5.53 -9.71
N ALA A 87 -6.05 5.05 -9.46
CA ALA A 87 -6.77 5.30 -8.21
C ALA A 87 -7.03 3.97 -7.52
N ILE A 88 -6.62 3.87 -6.27
CA ILE A 88 -6.82 2.66 -5.48
C ILE A 88 -7.25 3.04 -4.07
N SER A 89 -8.10 2.22 -3.48
CA SER A 89 -8.54 2.45 -2.11
C SER A 89 -8.35 1.20 -1.26
N GLY A 90 -8.42 1.40 0.04
CA GLY A 90 -8.36 0.31 0.99
C GLY A 90 -8.84 0.73 2.37
N LYS A 91 -8.92 -0.23 3.24
CA LYS A 91 -9.47 -0.06 4.58
C LYS A 91 -8.83 -1.04 5.55
N THR A 92 -8.65 -0.61 6.79
CA THR A 92 -8.23 -1.52 7.85
C THR A 92 -9.40 -2.44 8.25
N LYS A 93 -9.16 -3.74 8.22
CA LYS A 93 -10.17 -4.76 8.53
C LYS A 93 -9.92 -5.37 9.91
N PHE A 94 -11.00 -5.74 10.60
CA PHE A 94 -10.91 -6.43 11.88
C PHE A 94 -10.44 -7.86 11.66
N ASN A 95 -9.23 -8.15 12.14
CA ASN A 95 -8.67 -9.49 12.17
C ASN A 95 -7.57 -9.53 13.25
N PRO A 96 -7.93 -9.73 14.53
CA PRO A 96 -6.96 -9.65 15.62
C PRO A 96 -5.80 -10.63 15.49
N SER A 97 -6.02 -11.80 14.90
CA SER A 97 -4.98 -12.81 14.72
C SER A 97 -3.92 -12.36 13.71
N LYS A 98 -4.24 -11.40 12.84
CA LYS A 98 -3.33 -10.84 11.84
C LYS A 98 -3.01 -9.37 12.08
N GLY A 99 -3.30 -8.84 13.28
CA GLY A 99 -2.99 -7.46 13.62
C GLY A 99 -3.88 -6.42 12.94
N ASN A 100 -5.11 -6.75 12.60
CA ASN A 100 -6.06 -5.86 11.93
C ASN A 100 -5.45 -5.22 10.68
N PRO A 101 -5.19 -5.98 9.62
CA PRO A 101 -4.43 -5.49 8.49
C PRO A 101 -5.20 -4.48 7.65
N PHE A 102 -4.48 -3.53 7.06
CA PHE A 102 -4.99 -2.73 5.96
C PHE A 102 -5.02 -3.62 4.70
N LEU A 103 -6.15 -3.62 4.01
CA LEU A 103 -6.33 -4.39 2.77
C LEU A 103 -6.77 -3.47 1.65
N PHE A 104 -6.15 -3.62 0.48
CA PHE A 104 -6.60 -2.91 -0.72
C PHE A 104 -7.95 -3.43 -1.15
N GLU A 105 -8.80 -2.52 -1.62
CA GLU A 105 -10.03 -2.86 -2.31
C GLU A 105 -9.79 -2.66 -3.80
N ILE A 106 -10.04 -3.70 -4.59
CA ILE A 106 -9.88 -3.61 -6.04
C ILE A 106 -11.06 -2.83 -6.59
N ILE A 107 -10.76 -1.68 -7.21
CA ILE A 107 -11.75 -0.90 -7.92
C ILE A 107 -11.55 -1.16 -9.41
N ASN A 108 -12.55 -1.74 -9.99
CA ASN A 108 -12.58 -1.93 -11.44
C ASN A 108 -13.09 -0.66 -12.12
#